data_b55f7cc7a9cfe2687ba8700781940997
#
_entry.id   b55f7cc7a9cfe2687ba8700781940997
#
_cell.length_a   1.000
_cell.length_b   1.000
_cell.length_c   1.000
_cell.angle_alpha   90.00
_cell.angle_beta   90.00
_cell.angle_gamma   90.00
#
_symmetry.space_group_name_H-M   'P 1'
#
loop_
_entity.id
_entity.type
_entity.pdbx_description
1 polymer ?
#
loop_
_entity_poly.entity_id
_entity_poly.type
_entity_poly.pdbx_seq_one_letter_code
_entity_poly.pdbx_strand_id
1 'polypeptide(L)'
;MDTRGLTSLATSAGLAVPGDSRERQGTILIVLGGLILGTVGIFVLQANQDPLTTVAFRCFFGFLALLSWGALSGRLAETRLQARDLLGAVATGVLMIISWALHFAAIPRTSIGVSTVVFHIQPFWTMALGVWLLREKVSRKQVGAALLAFAGLVLTTDVMGTGTRHQEYFYGLLMSLSGSFVYAWVPLLTKVMRSVSSFALAWWQCLDDRFHESGV
;
A
#
# COMPACT_ATOMS: atom_id res chain seq x y z
N MET A 1 -25.27 14.83 36.00
CA MET A 1 -24.01 15.51 35.65
C MET A 1 -23.80 15.23 34.17
N ASP A 2 -23.96 16.26 33.35
CA ASP A 2 -24.13 16.08 31.89
C ASP A 2 -22.78 15.89 31.19
N THR A 3 -22.54 14.67 30.73
CA THR A 3 -21.29 14.29 30.02
C THR A 3 -21.12 15.01 28.68
N ARG A 4 -22.19 15.55 28.10
CA ARG A 4 -22.15 16.33 26.86
C ARG A 4 -21.49 17.70 26.99
N GLY A 5 -21.58 18.30 28.17
CA GLY A 5 -20.92 19.59 28.46
C GLY A 5 -19.40 19.47 28.55
N LEU A 6 -18.89 18.34 29.07
CA LEU A 6 -17.44 18.09 29.22
C LEU A 6 -16.77 17.79 27.86
N THR A 7 -17.44 17.09 26.96
CA THR A 7 -16.92 16.84 25.60
C THR A 7 -16.87 18.11 24.76
N SER A 8 -17.84 19.01 24.90
CA SER A 8 -17.84 20.31 24.22
C SER A 8 -16.70 21.22 24.68
N LEU A 9 -16.40 21.25 25.98
CA LEU A 9 -15.29 22.03 26.54
C LEU A 9 -13.92 21.46 26.19
N ALA A 10 -13.77 20.13 26.11
CA ALA A 10 -12.54 19.48 25.67
C ALA A 10 -12.24 19.77 24.18
N THR A 11 -13.25 19.79 23.33
CA THR A 11 -13.10 20.11 21.90
C THR A 11 -12.71 21.59 21.70
N SER A 12 -13.25 22.52 22.50
CA SER A 12 -12.89 23.95 22.43
C SER A 12 -11.50 24.23 22.97
N ALA A 13 -10.99 23.41 23.89
CA ALA A 13 -9.64 23.54 24.46
C ALA A 13 -8.53 22.88 23.64
N GLY A 14 -8.83 22.28 22.48
CA GLY A 14 -7.85 21.57 21.65
C GLY A 14 -7.27 20.31 22.30
N LEU A 15 -7.87 19.84 23.41
CA LEU A 15 -7.53 18.57 24.03
C LEU A 15 -8.12 17.45 23.18
N ALA A 16 -7.27 16.53 22.73
CA ALA A 16 -7.71 15.33 22.03
C ALA A 16 -8.71 14.58 22.90
N VAL A 17 -9.98 14.54 22.47
CA VAL A 17 -10.98 13.63 23.04
C VAL A 17 -10.38 12.22 22.91
N PRO A 18 -10.39 11.38 23.98
CA PRO A 18 -9.92 10.00 23.86
C PRO A 18 -10.69 9.35 22.71
N GLY A 19 -9.97 9.07 21.60
CA GLY A 19 -10.55 8.47 20.40
C GLY A 19 -11.30 7.20 20.79
N ASP A 20 -12.39 6.95 20.09
CA ASP A 20 -13.17 5.72 20.24
C ASP A 20 -12.21 4.52 20.26
N SER A 21 -12.45 3.55 21.11
CA SER A 21 -11.60 2.35 21.27
C SER A 21 -11.27 1.67 19.92
N ARG A 22 -12.15 1.80 18.94
CA ARG A 22 -11.97 1.34 17.57
C ARG A 22 -10.92 2.13 16.80
N GLU A 23 -10.87 3.45 16.96
CA GLU A 23 -9.87 4.31 16.29
C GLU A 23 -8.47 4.03 16.83
N ARG A 24 -8.35 3.87 18.16
CA ARG A 24 -7.08 3.47 18.79
C ARG A 24 -6.61 2.09 18.34
N GLN A 25 -7.51 1.11 18.27
CA GLN A 25 -7.19 -0.22 17.74
C GLN A 25 -6.75 -0.15 16.28
N GLY A 26 -7.46 0.62 15.46
CA GLY A 26 -7.07 0.84 14.05
C GLY A 26 -5.68 1.44 13.92
N THR A 27 -5.35 2.44 14.73
CA THR A 27 -4.02 3.08 14.75
C THR A 27 -2.92 2.07 15.15
N ILE A 28 -3.14 1.28 16.19
CA ILE A 28 -2.19 0.25 16.64
C ILE A 28 -1.96 -0.78 15.52
N LEU A 29 -3.01 -1.25 14.86
CA LEU A 29 -2.91 -2.22 13.76
C LEU A 29 -2.15 -1.65 12.56
N ILE A 30 -2.34 -0.38 12.23
CA ILE A 30 -1.59 0.31 11.17
C ILE A 30 -0.12 0.41 11.52
N VAL A 31 0.21 0.80 12.76
CA VAL A 31 1.61 0.89 13.22
C VAL A 31 2.29 -0.48 13.20
N LEU A 32 1.64 -1.51 13.72
CA LEU A 32 2.16 -2.89 13.70
C LEU A 32 2.34 -3.40 12.27
N GLY A 33 1.36 -3.14 11.40
CA GLY A 33 1.45 -3.49 9.98
C GLY A 33 2.61 -2.78 9.29
N GLY A 34 2.82 -1.50 9.59
CA GLY A 34 3.95 -0.72 9.08
C GLY A 34 5.32 -1.26 9.53
N LEU A 35 5.44 -1.66 10.81
CA LEU A 35 6.67 -2.28 11.32
C LEU A 35 6.98 -3.61 10.61
N ILE A 36 5.97 -4.47 10.44
CA ILE A 36 6.12 -5.74 9.72
C ILE A 36 6.50 -5.49 8.25
N LEU A 37 5.83 -4.55 7.59
CA LEU A 37 6.15 -4.20 6.20
C LEU A 37 7.56 -3.63 6.04
N GLY A 38 8.08 -2.92 7.04
CA GLY A 38 9.44 -2.40 7.05
C GLY A 38 10.53 -3.48 6.93
N THR A 39 10.25 -4.71 7.37
CA THR A 39 11.20 -5.83 7.25
C THR A 39 11.25 -6.46 5.85
N VAL A 40 10.24 -6.23 5.01
CA VAL A 40 10.11 -6.88 3.69
C VAL A 40 11.31 -6.63 2.80
N GLY A 41 11.84 -5.40 2.77
CA GLY A 41 13.00 -5.06 1.94
C GLY A 41 14.25 -5.89 2.26
N ILE A 42 14.48 -6.18 3.54
CA ILE A 42 15.62 -7.01 3.99
C ILE A 42 15.44 -8.46 3.51
N PHE A 43 14.23 -9.03 3.67
CA PHE A 43 13.94 -10.38 3.21
C PHE A 43 14.05 -10.52 1.70
N VAL A 44 13.60 -9.53 0.94
CA VAL A 44 13.70 -9.51 -0.54
C VAL A 44 15.16 -9.56 -0.98
N LEU A 45 16.06 -8.79 -0.34
CA LEU A 45 17.49 -8.83 -0.66
C LEU A 45 18.14 -10.16 -0.29
N GLN A 46 17.85 -10.67 0.90
CA GLN A 46 18.46 -11.93 1.37
C GLN A 46 17.98 -13.13 0.57
N ALA A 47 16.74 -13.11 0.08
CA ALA A 47 16.20 -14.18 -0.74
C ALA A 47 16.92 -14.28 -2.10
N ASN A 48 17.49 -13.18 -2.60
CA ASN A 48 18.21 -13.11 -3.89
C ASN A 48 17.44 -13.80 -5.04
N GLN A 49 16.12 -13.68 -5.03
CA GLN A 49 15.23 -14.29 -5.99
C GLN A 49 14.79 -13.27 -7.04
N ASP A 50 14.29 -13.78 -8.15
CA ASP A 50 13.66 -12.94 -9.16
C ASP A 50 12.48 -12.15 -8.59
N PRO A 51 12.27 -10.88 -8.99
CA PRO A 51 11.19 -10.04 -8.50
C PRO A 51 9.81 -10.66 -8.61
N LEU A 52 9.49 -11.34 -9.72
CA LEU A 52 8.21 -12.01 -9.93
C LEU A 52 8.02 -13.18 -8.98
N THR A 53 9.06 -14.00 -8.80
CA THR A 53 9.06 -15.11 -7.84
C THR A 53 8.77 -14.59 -6.42
N THR A 54 9.39 -13.49 -6.03
CA THR A 54 9.17 -12.87 -4.72
C THR A 54 7.71 -12.41 -4.54
N VAL A 55 7.12 -11.79 -5.57
CA VAL A 55 5.71 -11.38 -5.56
C VAL A 55 4.79 -12.59 -5.47
N ALA A 56 5.05 -13.65 -6.28
CA ALA A 56 4.26 -14.88 -6.31
C ALA A 56 4.21 -15.57 -4.94
N PHE A 57 5.37 -15.77 -4.27
CA PHE A 57 5.39 -16.34 -2.92
C PHE A 57 4.66 -15.46 -1.91
N ARG A 58 4.78 -14.14 -1.99
CA ARG A 58 4.06 -13.22 -1.12
C ARG A 58 2.55 -13.35 -1.28
N CYS A 59 2.05 -13.40 -2.52
CA CYS A 59 0.63 -13.58 -2.80
C CYS A 59 0.14 -14.96 -2.38
N PHE A 60 0.94 -16.01 -2.59
CA PHE A 60 0.63 -17.36 -2.17
C PHE A 60 0.46 -17.48 -0.65
N PHE A 61 1.43 -17.00 0.13
CA PHE A 61 1.33 -17.03 1.60
C PHE A 61 0.25 -16.08 2.12
N GLY A 62 0.08 -14.92 1.49
CA GLY A 62 -1.01 -13.99 1.80
C GLY A 62 -2.37 -14.63 1.57
N PHE A 63 -2.54 -15.35 0.46
CA PHE A 63 -3.76 -16.11 0.16
C PHE A 63 -4.03 -17.20 1.19
N LEU A 64 -3.01 -18.00 1.57
CA LEU A 64 -3.16 -19.04 2.59
C LEU A 64 -3.56 -18.44 3.95
N ALA A 65 -2.98 -17.31 4.33
CA ALA A 65 -3.33 -16.60 5.56
C ALA A 65 -4.78 -16.09 5.53
N LEU A 66 -5.20 -15.49 4.41
CA LEU A 66 -6.58 -15.04 4.22
C LEU A 66 -7.58 -16.20 4.16
N LEU A 67 -7.21 -17.32 3.53
CA LEU A 67 -8.01 -18.52 3.50
C LEU A 67 -8.25 -19.07 4.91
N SER A 68 -7.17 -19.21 5.69
CA SER A 68 -7.22 -19.68 7.07
C SER A 68 -8.07 -18.76 7.94
N TRP A 69 -7.82 -17.45 7.85
CA TRP A 69 -8.59 -16.45 8.58
C TRP A 69 -10.07 -16.42 8.16
N GLY A 70 -10.35 -16.45 6.86
CA GLY A 70 -11.70 -16.46 6.31
C GLY A 70 -12.50 -17.69 6.71
N ALA A 71 -11.85 -18.86 6.73
CA ALA A 71 -12.45 -20.11 7.19
C ALA A 71 -12.78 -20.07 8.70
N LEU A 72 -11.84 -19.62 9.52
CA LEU A 72 -12.01 -19.52 10.97
C LEU A 72 -13.04 -18.46 11.38
N SER A 73 -13.13 -17.34 10.64
CA SER A 73 -14.05 -16.23 10.93
C SER A 73 -15.40 -16.32 10.21
N GLY A 74 -15.62 -17.34 9.38
CA GLY A 74 -16.86 -17.52 8.60
C GLY A 74 -17.06 -16.48 7.50
N ARG A 75 -16.02 -15.73 7.12
CA ARG A 75 -16.09 -14.61 6.17
C ARG A 75 -15.90 -14.98 4.70
N LEU A 76 -15.75 -16.28 4.40
CA LEU A 76 -15.57 -16.74 3.01
C LEU A 76 -16.74 -16.38 2.09
N ALA A 77 -17.95 -16.21 2.65
CA ALA A 77 -19.11 -15.77 1.87
C ALA A 77 -18.93 -14.36 1.27
N GLU A 78 -18.12 -13.49 1.90
CA GLU A 78 -17.83 -12.14 1.42
C GLU A 78 -17.00 -12.14 0.11
N THR A 79 -16.32 -13.25 -0.22
CA THR A 79 -15.52 -13.37 -1.45
C THR A 79 -16.38 -13.53 -2.71
N ARG A 80 -17.68 -13.77 -2.57
CA ARG A 80 -18.61 -13.85 -3.69
C ARG A 80 -18.99 -12.43 -4.14
N LEU A 81 -18.26 -11.93 -5.12
CA LEU A 81 -18.48 -10.60 -5.69
C LEU A 81 -19.38 -10.66 -6.92
N GLN A 82 -20.09 -9.56 -7.19
CA GLN A 82 -20.76 -9.36 -8.47
C GLN A 82 -19.71 -9.18 -9.58
N ALA A 83 -20.03 -9.52 -10.82
CA ALA A 83 -19.09 -9.48 -11.94
C ALA A 83 -18.34 -8.13 -12.10
N ARG A 84 -19.03 -7.01 -11.86
CA ARG A 84 -18.42 -5.67 -11.90
C ARG A 84 -17.37 -5.45 -10.81
N ASP A 85 -17.71 -5.86 -9.57
CA ASP A 85 -16.82 -5.70 -8.42
C ASP A 85 -15.65 -6.67 -8.52
N LEU A 86 -15.88 -7.87 -9.06
CA LEU A 86 -14.84 -8.86 -9.35
C LEU A 86 -13.84 -8.30 -10.38
N LEU A 87 -14.32 -7.72 -11.48
CA LEU A 87 -13.43 -7.11 -12.48
C LEU A 87 -12.58 -6.00 -11.86
N GLY A 88 -13.16 -5.17 -11.00
CA GLY A 88 -12.44 -4.14 -10.26
C GLY A 88 -11.40 -4.72 -9.29
N ALA A 89 -11.75 -5.79 -8.57
CA ALA A 89 -10.83 -6.47 -7.65
C ALA A 89 -9.65 -7.10 -8.40
N VAL A 90 -9.90 -7.77 -9.52
CA VAL A 90 -8.87 -8.34 -10.41
C VAL A 90 -7.99 -7.22 -10.99
N ALA A 91 -8.59 -6.14 -11.49
CA ALA A 91 -7.83 -5.00 -12.01
C ALA A 91 -6.90 -4.40 -10.95
N THR A 92 -7.36 -4.25 -9.70
CA THR A 92 -6.50 -3.76 -8.62
C THR A 92 -5.39 -4.75 -8.26
N GLY A 93 -5.65 -6.06 -8.34
CA GLY A 93 -4.66 -7.13 -8.17
C GLY A 93 -3.54 -7.03 -9.22
N VAL A 94 -3.91 -7.01 -10.50
CA VAL A 94 -2.95 -6.85 -11.62
C VAL A 94 -2.08 -5.59 -11.45
N LEU A 95 -2.70 -4.44 -11.17
CA LEU A 95 -1.97 -3.20 -10.93
C LEU A 95 -0.99 -3.31 -9.76
N MET A 96 -1.39 -4.00 -8.70
CA MET A 96 -0.57 -4.22 -7.53
C MET A 96 0.63 -5.11 -7.86
N ILE A 97 0.44 -6.21 -8.58
CA ILE A 97 1.51 -7.12 -9.02
C ILE A 97 2.51 -6.37 -9.89
N ILE A 98 2.05 -5.66 -10.93
CA ILE A 98 2.91 -4.86 -11.81
C ILE A 98 3.72 -3.84 -11.01
N SER A 99 3.06 -3.14 -10.09
CA SER A 99 3.71 -2.15 -9.25
C SER A 99 4.81 -2.75 -8.37
N TRP A 100 4.55 -3.87 -7.70
CA TRP A 100 5.52 -4.54 -6.85
C TRP A 100 6.66 -5.16 -7.66
N ALA A 101 6.36 -5.75 -8.82
CA ALA A 101 7.39 -6.29 -9.73
C ALA A 101 8.36 -5.18 -10.18
N LEU A 102 7.85 -4.02 -10.58
CA LEU A 102 8.66 -2.86 -10.94
C LEU A 102 9.49 -2.34 -9.76
N HIS A 103 8.90 -2.26 -8.57
CA HIS A 103 9.60 -1.83 -7.37
C HIS A 103 10.74 -2.78 -6.99
N PHE A 104 10.50 -4.09 -6.97
CA PHE A 104 11.53 -5.09 -6.64
C PHE A 104 12.62 -5.17 -7.70
N ALA A 105 12.27 -5.01 -8.99
CA ALA A 105 13.25 -4.93 -10.07
C ALA A 105 14.13 -3.68 -10.01
N ALA A 106 13.68 -2.61 -9.36
CA ALA A 106 14.45 -1.39 -9.16
C ALA A 106 15.53 -1.53 -8.08
N ILE A 107 15.29 -2.35 -7.04
CA ILE A 107 16.18 -2.50 -5.88
C ILE A 107 17.62 -2.86 -6.26
N PRO A 108 17.89 -3.90 -7.07
CA PRO A 108 19.28 -4.27 -7.43
C PRO A 108 19.96 -3.24 -8.34
N ARG A 109 19.19 -2.37 -9.02
CA ARG A 109 19.71 -1.32 -9.92
C ARG A 109 20.02 -0.02 -9.19
N THR A 110 19.41 0.21 -8.05
CA THR A 110 19.61 1.42 -7.23
C THR A 110 20.14 1.03 -5.85
N SER A 111 19.29 1.05 -4.87
CA SER A 111 19.45 0.49 -3.53
C SER A 111 18.06 0.33 -2.91
N ILE A 112 17.95 -0.42 -1.82
CA ILE A 112 16.67 -0.51 -1.08
C ILE A 112 16.19 0.90 -0.69
N GLY A 113 17.09 1.70 -0.12
CA GLY A 113 16.76 3.05 0.35
C GLY A 113 16.24 3.94 -0.77
N VAL A 114 16.98 4.06 -1.86
CA VAL A 114 16.61 4.91 -3.00
C VAL A 114 15.31 4.41 -3.65
N SER A 115 15.19 3.11 -3.94
CA SER A 115 13.98 2.55 -4.52
C SER A 115 12.77 2.79 -3.62
N THR A 116 12.92 2.62 -2.31
CA THR A 116 11.84 2.84 -1.34
C THR A 116 11.43 4.32 -1.28
N VAL A 117 12.38 5.26 -1.24
CA VAL A 117 12.07 6.70 -1.27
C VAL A 117 11.29 7.08 -2.51
N VAL A 118 11.76 6.66 -3.68
CA VAL A 118 11.11 6.97 -4.95
C VAL A 118 9.73 6.33 -5.04
N PHE A 119 9.58 5.09 -4.56
CA PHE A 119 8.28 4.43 -4.53
C PHE A 119 7.28 5.15 -3.62
N HIS A 120 7.73 5.72 -2.50
CA HIS A 120 6.88 6.47 -1.57
C HIS A 120 6.48 7.88 -2.05
N ILE A 121 6.77 8.24 -3.30
CA ILE A 121 6.09 9.34 -4.00
C ILE A 121 4.61 9.02 -4.29
N GLN A 122 4.23 7.74 -4.21
CA GLN A 122 2.88 7.23 -4.45
C GLN A 122 1.73 8.03 -3.78
N PRO A 123 1.79 8.48 -2.51
CA PRO A 123 0.72 9.28 -1.92
C PRO A 123 0.45 10.59 -2.66
N PHE A 124 1.49 11.20 -3.24
CA PHE A 124 1.34 12.43 -4.02
C PHE A 124 0.62 12.16 -5.34
N TRP A 125 0.94 11.04 -6.02
CA TRP A 125 0.20 10.59 -7.21
C TRP A 125 -1.26 10.30 -6.87
N THR A 126 -1.53 9.61 -5.76
CA THR A 126 -2.89 9.30 -5.31
C THR A 126 -3.68 10.57 -5.01
N MET A 127 -3.07 11.56 -4.35
CA MET A 127 -3.71 12.85 -4.10
C MET A 127 -3.99 13.61 -5.40
N ALA A 128 -3.00 13.69 -6.31
CA ALA A 128 -3.16 14.38 -7.60
C ALA A 128 -4.27 13.75 -8.45
N LEU A 129 -4.25 12.41 -8.59
CA LEU A 129 -5.29 11.67 -9.31
C LEU A 129 -6.66 11.77 -8.62
N GLY A 130 -6.71 11.75 -7.28
CA GLY A 130 -7.93 11.93 -6.50
C GLY A 130 -8.58 13.29 -6.73
N VAL A 131 -7.79 14.35 -6.77
CA VAL A 131 -8.26 15.70 -7.13
C VAL A 131 -8.75 15.73 -8.57
N TRP A 132 -7.98 15.17 -9.49
CA TRP A 132 -8.28 15.24 -10.92
C TRP A 132 -9.48 14.37 -11.34
N LEU A 133 -9.53 13.09 -10.91
CA LEU A 133 -10.59 12.16 -11.31
C LEU A 133 -11.82 12.22 -10.42
N LEU A 134 -11.60 12.23 -9.10
CA LEU A 134 -12.69 12.14 -8.12
C LEU A 134 -13.12 13.50 -7.59
N ARG A 135 -12.47 14.58 -8.04
CA ARG A 135 -12.71 15.97 -7.58
C ARG A 135 -12.66 16.11 -6.06
N GLU A 136 -11.77 15.34 -5.43
CA GLU A 136 -11.59 15.37 -3.98
C GLU A 136 -10.92 16.67 -3.53
N LYS A 137 -11.32 17.16 -2.36
CA LYS A 137 -10.65 18.30 -1.74
C LYS A 137 -9.53 17.78 -0.84
N VAL A 138 -8.28 17.96 -1.24
CA VAL A 138 -7.12 17.63 -0.42
C VAL A 138 -6.85 18.78 0.55
N SER A 139 -6.78 18.49 1.83
CA SER A 139 -6.50 19.52 2.84
C SER A 139 -5.00 19.82 2.89
N ARG A 140 -4.66 21.08 3.21
CA ARG A 140 -3.25 21.47 3.41
C ARG A 140 -2.55 20.65 4.49
N LYS A 141 -3.29 20.17 5.49
CA LYS A 141 -2.77 19.29 6.55
C LYS A 141 -2.35 17.93 5.99
N GLN A 142 -3.12 17.35 5.07
CA GLN A 142 -2.78 16.07 4.42
C GLN A 142 -1.52 16.20 3.56
N VAL A 143 -1.42 17.27 2.78
CA VAL A 143 -0.20 17.56 1.99
C VAL A 143 0.99 17.76 2.90
N GLY A 144 0.86 18.54 3.96
CA GLY A 144 1.93 18.77 4.94
C GLY A 144 2.39 17.49 5.64
N ALA A 145 1.45 16.63 6.03
CA ALA A 145 1.76 15.34 6.64
C ALA A 145 2.50 14.39 5.66
N ALA A 146 2.07 14.35 4.40
CA ALA A 146 2.73 13.55 3.36
C ALA A 146 4.15 14.06 3.08
N LEU A 147 4.34 15.39 2.98
CA LEU A 147 5.66 16.00 2.81
C LEU A 147 6.59 15.72 4.00
N LEU A 148 6.06 15.81 5.22
CA LEU A 148 6.85 15.53 6.43
C LEU A 148 7.27 14.05 6.48
N ALA A 149 6.35 13.12 6.18
CA ALA A 149 6.65 11.70 6.11
C ALA A 149 7.70 11.39 5.03
N PHE A 150 7.57 12.01 3.85
CA PHE A 150 8.52 11.86 2.76
C PHE A 150 9.91 12.44 3.12
N ALA A 151 9.95 13.60 3.73
CA ALA A 151 11.21 14.21 4.20
C ALA A 151 11.90 13.30 5.25
N GLY A 152 11.13 12.73 6.21
CA GLY A 152 11.66 11.77 7.17
C GLY A 152 12.25 10.52 6.48
N LEU A 153 11.58 10.00 5.45
CA LEU A 153 12.06 8.85 4.69
C LEU A 153 13.37 9.17 3.95
N VAL A 154 13.45 10.35 3.30
CA VAL A 154 14.68 10.81 2.62
C VAL A 154 15.85 10.94 3.60
N LEU A 155 15.59 11.44 4.81
CA LEU A 155 16.63 11.62 5.83
C LEU A 155 17.17 10.30 6.40
N THR A 156 16.33 9.26 6.42
CA THR A 156 16.72 7.93 6.96
C THR A 156 17.40 7.04 5.92
N THR A 157 17.36 7.43 4.65
CA THR A 157 17.92 6.65 3.55
C THR A 157 19.15 7.33 2.97
N ASP A 158 20.21 6.57 2.74
CA ASP A 158 21.40 7.04 2.03
C ASP A 158 21.09 7.17 0.53
N VAL A 159 20.39 8.26 0.17
CA VAL A 159 20.01 8.55 -1.22
C VAL A 159 21.24 8.94 -2.07
N MET A 160 22.33 9.37 -1.41
CA MET A 160 23.56 9.81 -2.06
C MET A 160 24.60 8.71 -2.22
N GLY A 161 24.23 7.44 -1.94
CA GLY A 161 25.08 6.28 -2.15
C GLY A 161 25.70 6.30 -3.54
N THR A 162 26.97 6.59 -3.58
CA THR A 162 27.81 6.74 -4.77
C THR A 162 27.98 5.41 -5.48
N GLY A 163 27.10 5.10 -6.36
CA GLY A 163 27.24 3.83 -7.04
C GLY A 163 26.95 3.87 -8.51
N THR A 164 27.96 4.01 -9.30
CA THR A 164 28.24 3.17 -10.48
C THR A 164 27.12 2.99 -11.54
N ARG A 165 27.48 3.23 -12.78
CA ARG A 165 26.70 3.02 -14.02
C ARG A 165 25.43 3.86 -14.08
N HIS A 166 25.58 5.09 -14.47
CA HIS A 166 24.49 6.05 -14.67
C HIS A 166 23.25 5.50 -15.37
N GLN A 167 23.41 4.58 -16.31
CA GLN A 167 22.31 4.06 -17.10
C GLN A 167 21.43 3.07 -16.30
N GLU A 168 22.03 2.08 -15.64
CA GLU A 168 21.30 1.09 -14.83
C GLU A 168 20.59 1.77 -13.65
N TYR A 169 21.26 2.71 -13.00
CA TYR A 169 20.69 3.48 -11.91
C TYR A 169 19.47 4.29 -12.38
N PHE A 170 19.56 4.94 -13.54
CA PHE A 170 18.45 5.70 -14.11
C PHE A 170 17.25 4.79 -14.45
N TYR A 171 17.48 3.61 -15.02
CA TYR A 171 16.43 2.62 -15.25
C TYR A 171 15.77 2.17 -13.95
N GLY A 172 16.52 1.94 -12.89
CA GLY A 172 15.99 1.61 -11.58
C GLY A 172 15.10 2.71 -11.00
N LEU A 173 15.50 3.98 -11.12
CA LEU A 173 14.67 5.12 -10.72
C LEU A 173 13.36 5.18 -11.51
N LEU A 174 13.42 5.01 -12.85
CA LEU A 174 12.22 5.00 -13.68
C LEU A 174 11.29 3.85 -13.33
N MET A 175 11.82 2.64 -13.08
CA MET A 175 11.02 1.49 -12.65
C MET A 175 10.32 1.76 -11.33
N SER A 176 11.02 2.29 -10.31
CA SER A 176 10.44 2.62 -9.02
C SER A 176 9.37 3.70 -9.13
N LEU A 177 9.63 4.75 -9.91
CA LEU A 177 8.68 5.84 -10.16
C LEU A 177 7.44 5.34 -10.91
N SER A 178 7.61 4.52 -11.95
CA SER A 178 6.51 3.91 -12.70
C SER A 178 5.69 2.98 -11.81
N GLY A 179 6.34 2.18 -10.96
CA GLY A 179 5.68 1.34 -9.99
C GLY A 179 4.83 2.15 -9.00
N SER A 180 5.37 3.27 -8.49
CA SER A 180 4.63 4.16 -7.59
C SER A 180 3.40 4.79 -8.24
N PHE A 181 3.51 5.16 -9.51
CA PHE A 181 2.39 5.71 -10.29
C PHE A 181 1.30 4.65 -10.55
N VAL A 182 1.69 3.45 -10.96
CA VAL A 182 0.75 2.32 -11.14
C VAL A 182 0.04 1.99 -9.83
N TYR A 183 0.76 1.95 -8.71
CA TYR A 183 0.16 1.69 -7.41
C TYR A 183 -0.84 2.76 -6.99
N ALA A 184 -0.66 4.01 -7.38
CA ALA A 184 -1.56 5.10 -7.03
C ALA A 184 -3.01 4.91 -7.57
N TRP A 185 -3.19 4.09 -8.61
CA TRP A 185 -4.51 3.74 -9.14
C TRP A 185 -5.26 2.75 -8.24
N VAL A 186 -4.56 1.91 -7.48
CA VAL A 186 -5.18 0.89 -6.61
C VAL A 186 -6.16 1.51 -5.61
N PRO A 187 -5.78 2.48 -4.75
CA PRO A 187 -6.70 3.08 -3.79
C PRO A 187 -7.83 3.89 -4.47
N LEU A 188 -7.61 4.42 -5.67
CA LEU A 188 -8.65 5.12 -6.43
C LEU A 188 -9.72 4.16 -6.93
N LEU A 189 -9.34 3.05 -7.54
CA LEU A 189 -10.28 2.00 -7.97
C LEU A 189 -11.02 1.40 -6.78
N THR A 190 -10.33 1.16 -5.66
CA THR A 190 -10.92 0.67 -4.43
C THR A 190 -11.99 1.61 -3.87
N LYS A 191 -11.80 2.93 -3.97
CA LYS A 191 -12.81 3.92 -3.58
C LYS A 191 -14.07 3.85 -4.43
N VAL A 192 -13.96 3.51 -5.70
CA VAL A 192 -15.12 3.33 -6.60
C VAL A 192 -15.91 2.07 -6.24
N MET A 193 -15.24 1.04 -5.71
CA MET A 193 -15.83 -0.22 -5.29
C MET A 193 -16.30 -0.18 -3.82
N ARG A 194 -17.16 0.77 -3.46
CA ARG A 194 -17.58 1.00 -2.06
C ARG A 194 -18.36 -0.16 -1.42
N SER A 195 -18.87 -1.09 -2.22
CA SER A 195 -19.66 -2.26 -1.78
C SER A 195 -18.78 -3.45 -1.39
N VAL A 196 -17.49 -3.43 -1.69
CA VAL A 196 -16.59 -4.57 -1.49
C VAL A 196 -15.87 -4.46 -0.15
N SER A 197 -15.91 -5.54 0.66
CA SER A 197 -15.18 -5.56 1.93
C SER A 197 -13.66 -5.62 1.69
N SER A 198 -12.89 -5.05 2.61
CA SER A 198 -11.41 -5.09 2.55
C SER A 198 -10.88 -6.53 2.51
N PHE A 199 -11.59 -7.47 3.13
CA PHE A 199 -11.25 -8.90 3.10
C PHE A 199 -11.41 -9.47 1.69
N ALA A 200 -12.55 -9.23 1.04
CA ALA A 200 -12.80 -9.70 -0.33
C ALA A 200 -11.81 -9.09 -1.33
N LEU A 201 -11.46 -7.81 -1.19
CA LEU A 201 -10.43 -7.17 -2.02
C LEU A 201 -9.07 -7.83 -1.86
N ALA A 202 -8.59 -7.98 -0.62
CA ALA A 202 -7.30 -8.62 -0.35
C ALA A 202 -7.28 -10.08 -0.86
N TRP A 203 -8.39 -10.80 -0.72
CA TRP A 203 -8.55 -12.15 -1.23
C TRP A 203 -8.32 -12.24 -2.74
N TRP A 204 -9.01 -11.41 -3.52
CA TRP A 204 -8.90 -11.42 -4.98
C TRP A 204 -7.56 -10.87 -5.47
N GLN A 205 -6.98 -9.90 -4.80
CA GLN A 205 -5.65 -9.40 -5.11
C GLN A 205 -4.54 -10.47 -4.92
N CYS A 206 -4.69 -11.36 -3.95
CA CYS A 206 -3.73 -12.47 -3.75
C CYS A 206 -4.00 -13.66 -4.70
N LEU A 207 -5.22 -13.82 -5.22
CA LEU A 207 -5.57 -14.92 -6.13
C LEU A 207 -5.14 -14.66 -7.57
N ASP A 208 -5.08 -13.41 -7.99
CA ASP A 208 -4.82 -13.01 -9.38
C ASP A 208 -3.44 -13.47 -9.89
N ASP A 209 -2.50 -13.64 -8.98
CA ASP A 209 -1.13 -14.09 -9.29
C ASP A 209 -1.06 -15.55 -9.84
N ARG A 210 -2.07 -16.37 -9.59
CA ARG A 210 -2.07 -17.78 -10.08
C ARG A 210 -2.42 -17.93 -11.56
N PHE A 211 -3.08 -16.95 -12.15
CA PHE A 211 -3.49 -17.06 -13.56
C PHE A 211 -2.35 -16.74 -14.53
N HIS A 212 -1.24 -16.18 -14.06
CA HIS A 212 -0.09 -15.86 -14.90
C HIS A 212 0.91 -17.01 -15.07
N GLU A 213 0.93 -17.99 -14.14
CA GLU A 213 1.83 -19.15 -14.23
C GLU A 213 1.30 -20.32 -15.10
N SER A 214 0.03 -20.32 -15.48
CA SER A 214 -0.56 -21.39 -16.28
C SER A 214 -0.51 -21.18 -17.80
N GLY A 215 0.25 -20.20 -18.24
CA GLY A 215 0.37 -19.77 -19.64
C GLY A 215 1.78 -19.93 -20.26
N VAL A 216 2.55 -20.99 -19.87
CA VAL A 216 3.76 -21.40 -20.61
C VAL A 216 3.64 -22.88 -20.93
#